data_589a17ab5cedd5e78250ae62fe407835
#
_entry.id   589a17ab5cedd5e78250ae62fe407835
#
_cell.length_a   1.000
_cell.length_b   1.000
_cell.length_c   1.000
_cell.angle_alpha   90.00
_cell.angle_beta   90.00
_cell.angle_gamma   90.00
#
_symmetry.space_group_name_H-M   'P 1'
#
loop_
_entity.id
_entity.type
_entity.pdbx_description
1 polymer ?
#
loop_
_entity_poly.entity_id
_entity_poly.type
_entity_poly.pdbx_seq_one_letter_code
_entity_poly.pdbx_strand_id
1 'polypeptide(L)'
;LCKHHSSEQVNLYIMDFSSESLRVFAEAPQVGEVMVSGDDEKITNLFKLLQQEMNDRRQLFAAYGGDIQSYIRESGNNISNIVVVINNFAAFLEQYEEHEENIIYFTREGTKYGIYFVVTAVNTNDIRYRILQNFNQMYVLQLNDSSDYANVLGNVNGTYPSKYKGRGIFKDDQVYEFQ
;
A
#
# COMPACT_ATOMS: atom_id res chain seq x y z
N LEU A 1 3.18 -11.97 -2.00
CA LEU A 1 3.84 -11.82 -0.70
C LEU A 1 3.76 -13.12 0.10
N CYS A 2 2.58 -13.58 0.54
CA CYS A 2 2.41 -14.75 1.42
C CYS A 2 3.06 -16.04 0.90
N LYS A 3 3.18 -16.24 -0.42
CA LYS A 3 3.80 -17.43 -1.00
C LYS A 3 5.33 -17.47 -0.87
N HIS A 4 5.98 -16.30 -0.77
CA HIS A 4 7.44 -16.18 -0.92
C HIS A 4 8.14 -15.55 0.29
N HIS A 5 7.39 -15.12 1.31
CA HIS A 5 7.93 -14.49 2.51
C HIS A 5 7.33 -15.10 3.76
N SER A 6 8.14 -15.25 4.81
CA SER A 6 7.65 -15.67 6.12
C SER A 6 7.06 -14.49 6.90
N SER A 7 6.35 -14.79 8.01
CA SER A 7 5.86 -13.77 8.94
C SER A 7 6.96 -12.97 9.63
N GLU A 8 8.19 -13.53 9.69
CA GLU A 8 9.36 -12.79 10.18
C GLU A 8 9.87 -11.74 9.20
N GLN A 9 9.50 -11.85 7.92
CA GLN A 9 9.90 -10.93 6.86
C GLN A 9 8.83 -9.89 6.55
N VAL A 10 7.55 -10.30 6.58
CA VAL A 10 6.41 -9.45 6.20
C VAL A 10 5.21 -9.73 7.08
N ASN A 11 4.60 -8.67 7.60
CA ASN A 11 3.30 -8.69 8.25
C ASN A 11 2.31 -7.89 7.42
N LEU A 12 1.15 -8.49 7.14
CA LEU A 12 0.09 -7.91 6.32
C LEU A 12 -1.11 -7.53 7.18
N TYR A 13 -1.63 -6.34 6.96
CA TYR A 13 -2.92 -5.90 7.47
C TYR A 13 -3.79 -5.52 6.27
N ILE A 14 -4.97 -6.12 6.17
CA ILE A 14 -5.84 -5.99 4.99
C ILE A 14 -7.13 -5.30 5.40
N MET A 15 -7.46 -4.20 4.75
CA MET A 15 -8.75 -3.50 4.85
C MET A 15 -9.49 -3.70 3.53
N ASP A 16 -10.55 -4.54 3.52
CA ASP A 16 -11.31 -4.86 2.30
C ASP A 16 -12.68 -4.18 2.30
N PHE A 17 -12.75 -3.05 1.60
CA PHE A 17 -13.97 -2.25 1.42
C PHE A 17 -14.67 -2.50 0.07
N SER A 18 -14.42 -3.65 -0.54
CA SER A 18 -15.07 -4.07 -1.78
C SER A 18 -15.97 -5.28 -1.54
N SER A 19 -15.61 -6.42 -2.07
CA SER A 19 -16.40 -7.64 -2.03
C SER A 19 -16.04 -8.62 -0.91
N GLU A 20 -15.23 -8.20 0.04
CA GLU A 20 -14.66 -9.01 1.13
C GLU A 20 -13.93 -10.28 0.63
N SER A 21 -13.52 -10.28 -0.63
CA SER A 21 -12.86 -11.42 -1.26
C SER A 21 -11.45 -11.70 -0.68
N LEU A 22 -10.86 -10.70 -0.02
CA LEU A 22 -9.55 -10.83 0.61
C LEU A 22 -9.60 -11.56 1.97
N ARG A 23 -10.78 -11.87 2.50
CA ARG A 23 -10.94 -12.73 3.69
C ARG A 23 -10.29 -14.11 3.54
N VAL A 24 -10.13 -14.59 2.32
CA VAL A 24 -9.43 -15.86 2.03
C VAL A 24 -7.99 -15.88 2.54
N PHE A 25 -7.39 -14.72 2.77
CA PHE A 25 -6.03 -14.61 3.29
C PHE A 25 -5.94 -14.56 4.82
N ALA A 26 -7.06 -14.54 5.56
CA ALA A 26 -7.07 -14.37 7.01
C ALA A 26 -6.26 -15.46 7.75
N GLU A 27 -6.22 -16.68 7.22
CA GLU A 27 -5.48 -17.81 7.80
C GLU A 27 -4.00 -17.86 7.39
N ALA A 28 -3.53 -16.93 6.56
CA ALA A 28 -2.13 -16.91 6.15
C ALA A 28 -1.24 -16.39 7.31
N PRO A 29 -0.11 -17.06 7.62
CA PRO A 29 0.72 -16.74 8.78
C PRO A 29 1.26 -15.29 8.80
N GLN A 30 1.33 -14.65 7.65
CA GLN A 30 1.79 -13.27 7.50
C GLN A 30 0.69 -12.24 7.79
N VAL A 31 -0.59 -12.67 7.81
CA VAL A 31 -1.73 -11.76 7.95
C VAL A 31 -2.10 -11.60 9.41
N GLY A 32 -1.90 -10.41 9.93
CA GLY A 32 -2.27 -10.06 11.30
C GLY A 32 -3.77 -9.90 11.46
N GLU A 33 -4.44 -9.24 10.49
CA GLU A 33 -5.88 -9.04 10.52
C GLU A 33 -6.42 -8.73 9.11
N VAL A 34 -7.65 -9.19 8.84
CA VAL A 34 -8.47 -8.74 7.70
C VAL A 34 -9.68 -7.99 8.24
N MET A 35 -9.78 -6.71 7.95
CA MET A 35 -10.82 -5.79 8.42
C MET A 35 -11.76 -5.44 7.27
N VAL A 36 -13.01 -5.23 7.60
CA VAL A 36 -14.06 -4.83 6.64
C VAL A 36 -14.85 -3.63 7.17
N SER A 37 -15.80 -3.16 6.41
CA SER A 37 -16.73 -2.10 6.85
C SER A 37 -17.41 -2.48 8.17
N GLY A 38 -17.40 -1.56 9.15
CA GLY A 38 -17.93 -1.76 10.48
C GLY A 38 -16.95 -2.32 11.53
N ASP A 39 -15.72 -2.66 11.13
CA ASP A 39 -14.65 -3.07 12.07
C ASP A 39 -13.94 -1.84 12.70
N ASP A 40 -14.68 -0.84 13.14
CA ASP A 40 -14.19 0.49 13.58
C ASP A 40 -13.08 0.41 14.61
N GLU A 41 -13.26 -0.45 15.63
CA GLU A 41 -12.28 -0.61 16.69
C GLU A 41 -10.97 -1.22 16.15
N LYS A 42 -11.06 -2.22 15.27
CA LYS A 42 -9.88 -2.87 14.67
C LYS A 42 -9.10 -1.89 13.79
N ILE A 43 -9.81 -1.10 12.98
CA ILE A 43 -9.21 -0.08 12.10
C ILE A 43 -8.50 0.99 12.93
N THR A 44 -9.17 1.51 13.95
CA THR A 44 -8.58 2.48 14.88
C THR A 44 -7.33 1.92 15.57
N ASN A 45 -7.39 0.66 16.02
CA ASN A 45 -6.27 0.01 16.70
C ASN A 45 -5.11 -0.26 15.71
N LEU A 46 -5.38 -0.56 14.44
CA LEU A 46 -4.32 -0.68 13.44
C LEU A 46 -3.55 0.64 13.30
N PHE A 47 -4.21 1.78 13.17
CA PHE A 47 -3.52 3.07 13.06
C PHE A 47 -2.70 3.42 14.31
N LYS A 48 -3.20 3.05 15.51
CA LYS A 48 -2.42 3.18 16.76
C LYS A 48 -1.18 2.29 16.74
N LEU A 49 -1.34 1.03 16.31
CA LEU A 49 -0.22 0.09 16.15
C LEU A 49 0.84 0.64 15.20
N LEU A 50 0.44 1.13 14.02
CA LEU A 50 1.37 1.69 13.04
C LEU A 50 2.12 2.91 13.61
N GLN A 51 1.42 3.75 14.38
CA GLN A 51 2.06 4.90 15.03
C GLN A 51 3.08 4.47 16.08
N GLN A 52 2.77 3.45 16.87
CA GLN A 52 3.68 2.89 17.88
C GLN A 52 4.91 2.27 17.19
N GLU A 53 4.69 1.38 16.21
CA GLU A 53 5.76 0.75 15.44
C GLU A 53 6.70 1.79 14.81
N MET A 54 6.14 2.84 14.23
CA MET A 54 6.93 3.89 13.60
C MET A 54 7.80 4.65 14.61
N ASN A 55 7.26 4.90 15.82
CA ASN A 55 8.02 5.55 16.90
C ASN A 55 9.14 4.64 17.44
N ASP A 56 8.84 3.38 17.66
CA ASP A 56 9.81 2.40 18.17
C ASP A 56 10.94 2.17 17.17
N ARG A 57 10.61 2.03 15.87
CA ARG A 57 11.58 1.91 14.79
C ARG A 57 12.41 3.18 14.61
N ARG A 58 11.82 4.36 14.76
CA ARG A 58 12.57 5.63 14.73
C ARG A 58 13.65 5.68 15.82
N GLN A 59 13.32 5.24 17.04
CA GLN A 59 14.29 5.17 18.14
C GLN A 59 15.35 4.10 17.87
N LEU A 60 14.93 2.92 17.44
CA LEU A 60 15.83 1.80 17.14
C LEU A 60 16.82 2.13 16.02
N PHE A 61 16.35 2.77 14.94
CA PHE A 61 17.19 3.06 13.78
C PHE A 61 18.08 4.30 13.96
N ALA A 62 17.84 5.12 14.98
CA ALA A 62 18.59 6.37 15.18
C ALA A 62 20.11 6.15 15.27
N ALA A 63 20.57 5.04 15.85
CA ALA A 63 21.98 4.68 15.93
C ALA A 63 22.55 4.07 14.65
N TYR A 64 21.72 3.80 13.63
CA TYR A 64 22.07 3.05 12.41
C TYR A 64 21.70 3.80 11.12
N GLY A 65 21.81 5.12 11.11
CA GLY A 65 21.52 5.93 9.91
C GLY A 65 20.07 6.36 9.73
N GLY A 66 19.14 5.92 10.62
CA GLY A 66 17.77 6.43 10.71
C GLY A 66 16.75 5.80 9.77
N ASP A 67 17.11 4.73 9.04
CA ASP A 67 16.21 3.99 8.16
C ASP A 67 16.42 2.48 8.24
N ILE A 68 15.41 1.71 7.78
CA ILE A 68 15.39 0.25 7.86
C ILE A 68 16.55 -0.42 7.11
N GLN A 69 16.95 0.12 5.95
CA GLN A 69 18.02 -0.48 5.14
C GLN A 69 19.38 -0.33 5.82
N SER A 70 19.65 0.86 6.36
CA SER A 70 20.85 1.14 7.15
C SER A 70 20.87 0.29 8.41
N TYR A 71 19.74 0.15 9.11
CA TYR A 71 19.64 -0.71 10.28
C TYR A 71 19.98 -2.17 9.97
N ILE A 72 19.37 -2.77 8.94
CA ILE A 72 19.66 -4.16 8.54
C ILE A 72 21.13 -4.33 8.16
N ARG A 73 21.68 -3.41 7.38
CA ARG A 73 23.06 -3.46 6.92
C ARG A 73 24.08 -3.36 8.06
N GLU A 74 23.85 -2.46 9.02
CA GLU A 74 24.84 -2.14 10.05
C GLU A 74 24.72 -3.00 11.31
N SER A 75 23.47 -3.35 11.70
CA SER A 75 23.23 -4.22 12.87
C SER A 75 23.33 -5.71 12.55
N GLY A 76 23.11 -6.11 11.29
CA GLY A 76 22.98 -7.50 10.88
C GLY A 76 21.67 -8.15 11.32
N ASN A 77 20.79 -7.43 11.98
CA ASN A 77 19.49 -7.92 12.45
C ASN A 77 18.42 -7.72 11.37
N ASN A 78 17.48 -8.66 11.27
CA ASN A 78 16.29 -8.52 10.46
C ASN A 78 15.16 -7.89 11.27
N ILE A 79 14.32 -7.14 10.60
CA ILE A 79 13.04 -6.63 11.11
C ILE A 79 11.99 -6.79 10.03
N SER A 80 10.79 -7.22 10.40
CA SER A 80 9.71 -7.46 9.44
C SER A 80 9.21 -6.15 8.82
N ASN A 81 8.93 -6.18 7.53
CA ASN A 81 8.17 -5.12 6.88
C ASN A 81 6.69 -5.24 7.23
N ILE A 82 6.02 -4.12 7.38
CA ILE A 82 4.56 -4.05 7.54
C ILE A 82 3.97 -3.55 6.23
N VAL A 83 3.00 -4.30 5.69
CA VAL A 83 2.28 -3.90 4.48
C VAL A 83 0.79 -3.78 4.81
N VAL A 84 0.25 -2.60 4.62
CA VAL A 84 -1.17 -2.30 4.78
C VAL A 84 -1.82 -2.26 3.40
N VAL A 85 -2.79 -3.12 3.18
CA VAL A 85 -3.57 -3.17 1.94
C VAL A 85 -4.93 -2.54 2.17
N ILE A 86 -5.31 -1.55 1.36
CA ILE A 86 -6.65 -0.96 1.38
C ILE A 86 -7.31 -1.22 0.03
N ASN A 87 -8.24 -2.15 0.00
CA ASN A 87 -8.99 -2.48 -1.19
C ASN A 87 -10.25 -1.60 -1.29
N ASN A 88 -10.38 -0.86 -2.39
CA ASN A 88 -11.38 0.19 -2.63
C ASN A 88 -11.22 1.40 -1.69
N PHE A 89 -10.20 2.19 -1.99
CA PHE A 89 -9.77 3.33 -1.17
C PHE A 89 -10.85 4.41 -1.03
N ALA A 90 -11.67 4.64 -2.06
CA ALA A 90 -12.78 5.60 -1.99
C ALA A 90 -13.80 5.19 -0.92
N ALA A 91 -14.25 3.94 -0.93
CA ALA A 91 -15.19 3.43 0.05
C ALA A 91 -14.61 3.44 1.49
N PHE A 92 -13.30 3.21 1.64
CA PHE A 92 -12.64 3.38 2.92
C PHE A 92 -12.73 4.83 3.42
N LEU A 93 -12.37 5.82 2.58
CA LEU A 93 -12.39 7.23 2.99
C LEU A 93 -13.81 7.77 3.23
N GLU A 94 -14.82 7.26 2.54
CA GLU A 94 -16.22 7.63 2.79
C GLU A 94 -16.67 7.26 4.21
N GLN A 95 -16.13 6.19 4.79
CA GLN A 95 -16.51 5.70 6.11
C GLN A 95 -15.55 6.15 7.22
N TYR A 96 -14.28 6.38 6.88
CA TYR A 96 -13.18 6.63 7.83
C TYR A 96 -12.35 7.85 7.41
N GLU A 97 -13.02 8.96 7.08
CA GLU A 97 -12.38 10.20 6.65
C GLU A 97 -11.39 10.74 7.70
N GLU A 98 -11.65 10.49 8.99
CA GLU A 98 -10.78 10.87 10.09
C GLU A 98 -9.38 10.26 10.03
N HIS A 99 -9.21 9.17 9.29
CA HIS A 99 -7.90 8.54 9.08
C HIS A 99 -7.13 9.06 7.86
N GLU A 100 -7.66 10.00 7.10
CA GLU A 100 -7.00 10.51 5.89
C GLU A 100 -5.61 11.11 6.21
N GLU A 101 -5.49 11.91 7.26
CA GLU A 101 -4.21 12.49 7.66
C GLU A 101 -3.21 11.43 8.11
N ASN A 102 -3.67 10.35 8.74
CA ASN A 102 -2.82 9.20 9.07
C ASN A 102 -2.28 8.53 7.79
N ILE A 103 -3.14 8.32 6.79
CA ILE A 103 -2.72 7.76 5.50
C ILE A 103 -1.66 8.64 4.83
N ILE A 104 -1.88 9.96 4.77
CA ILE A 104 -0.89 10.91 4.22
C ILE A 104 0.44 10.81 4.95
N TYR A 105 0.41 10.77 6.27
CA TYR A 105 1.61 10.68 7.10
C TYR A 105 2.38 9.38 6.85
N PHE A 106 1.68 8.23 6.92
CA PHE A 106 2.33 6.93 6.75
C PHE A 106 2.79 6.67 5.32
N THR A 107 2.05 7.11 4.30
CA THR A 107 2.49 6.95 2.91
C THR A 107 3.71 7.80 2.59
N ARG A 108 3.88 8.95 3.26
CA ARG A 108 5.04 9.83 3.08
C ARG A 108 6.28 9.35 3.85
N GLU A 109 6.11 8.95 5.11
CA GLU A 109 7.24 8.69 6.01
C GLU A 109 7.49 7.19 6.26
N GLY A 110 6.46 6.34 6.08
CA GLY A 110 6.47 4.95 6.54
C GLY A 110 7.53 4.09 5.88
N THR A 111 7.83 4.32 4.60
CA THR A 111 8.81 3.51 3.85
C THR A 111 10.20 3.52 4.48
N LYS A 112 10.61 4.63 5.10
CA LYS A 112 11.86 4.72 5.87
C LYS A 112 11.91 3.72 7.03
N TYR A 113 10.75 3.40 7.57
CA TYR A 113 10.61 2.52 8.73
C TYR A 113 10.07 1.13 8.36
N GLY A 114 10.03 0.79 7.06
CA GLY A 114 9.54 -0.51 6.57
C GLY A 114 8.02 -0.66 6.68
N ILE A 115 7.27 0.44 6.62
CA ILE A 115 5.80 0.45 6.58
C ILE A 115 5.37 0.90 5.19
N TYR A 116 4.63 0.05 4.49
CA TYR A 116 4.22 0.23 3.11
C TYR A 116 2.70 0.17 2.99
N PHE A 117 2.16 0.97 2.07
CA PHE A 117 0.75 0.94 1.73
C PHE A 117 0.55 0.46 0.29
N VAL A 118 -0.43 -0.39 0.09
CA VAL A 118 -0.94 -0.82 -1.22
C VAL A 118 -2.41 -0.46 -1.26
N VAL A 119 -2.80 0.41 -2.17
CA VAL A 119 -4.20 0.83 -2.30
C VAL A 119 -4.75 0.47 -3.67
N THR A 120 -6.02 0.08 -3.74
CA THR A 120 -6.73 -0.06 -5.00
C THR A 120 -7.81 0.99 -5.13
N ALA A 121 -8.01 1.47 -6.34
CA ALA A 121 -9.04 2.43 -6.70
C ALA A 121 -9.76 1.96 -7.97
N VAL A 122 -11.02 2.31 -8.10
CA VAL A 122 -11.82 1.96 -9.29
C VAL A 122 -11.68 3.05 -10.34
N ASN A 123 -11.63 4.32 -9.91
CA ASN A 123 -11.50 5.46 -10.81
C ASN A 123 -10.22 6.23 -10.50
N THR A 124 -9.73 6.94 -11.51
CA THR A 124 -8.49 7.73 -11.42
C THR A 124 -8.59 8.89 -10.41
N ASN A 125 -9.80 9.35 -10.11
CA ASN A 125 -10.06 10.45 -9.17
C ASN A 125 -10.37 9.99 -7.74
N ASP A 126 -10.41 8.69 -7.47
CA ASP A 126 -10.74 8.14 -6.15
C ASP A 126 -9.65 8.43 -5.09
N ILE A 127 -8.44 8.73 -5.54
CA ILE A 127 -7.31 9.05 -4.66
C ILE A 127 -6.95 10.52 -4.85
N ARG A 128 -7.09 11.32 -3.78
CA ARG A 128 -6.73 12.75 -3.81
C ARG A 128 -5.23 12.91 -4.12
N TYR A 129 -4.88 13.92 -4.91
CA TYR A 129 -3.51 14.16 -5.37
C TYR A 129 -2.48 14.21 -4.22
N ARG A 130 -2.83 14.78 -3.06
CA ARG A 130 -1.96 14.86 -1.88
C ARG A 130 -1.59 13.51 -1.28
N ILE A 131 -2.36 12.45 -1.58
CA ILE A 131 -2.05 11.06 -1.22
C ILE A 131 -1.31 10.39 -2.37
N LEU A 132 -1.82 10.56 -3.59
CA LEU A 132 -1.29 9.91 -4.79
C LEU A 132 0.20 10.21 -5.01
N GLN A 133 0.63 11.44 -4.77
CA GLN A 133 2.04 11.86 -4.91
C GLN A 133 3.02 11.12 -4.00
N ASN A 134 2.54 10.43 -2.95
CA ASN A 134 3.38 9.64 -2.05
C ASN A 134 3.62 8.21 -2.57
N PHE A 135 2.93 7.79 -3.63
CA PHE A 135 3.10 6.49 -4.25
C PHE A 135 4.09 6.57 -5.42
N ASN A 136 5.18 5.82 -5.32
CA ASN A 136 6.21 5.77 -6.35
C ASN A 136 5.90 4.74 -7.45
N GLN A 137 5.01 3.77 -7.16
CA GLN A 137 4.63 2.72 -8.09
C GLN A 137 3.12 2.72 -8.30
N MET A 138 2.71 2.84 -9.56
CA MET A 138 1.30 2.81 -9.96
C MET A 138 1.10 1.78 -11.06
N TYR A 139 0.12 0.90 -10.85
CA TYR A 139 -0.28 -0.13 -11.80
C TYR A 139 -1.69 0.18 -12.29
N VAL A 140 -1.86 0.33 -13.59
CA VAL A 140 -3.14 0.72 -14.19
C VAL A 140 -3.64 -0.40 -15.08
N LEU A 141 -4.78 -0.98 -14.71
CA LEU A 141 -5.51 -1.93 -15.53
C LEU A 141 -6.24 -1.23 -16.68
N GLN A 142 -7.12 -1.93 -17.39
CA GLN A 142 -7.89 -1.33 -18.48
C GLN A 142 -8.80 -0.21 -17.99
N LEU A 143 -8.63 0.98 -18.54
CA LEU A 143 -9.50 2.14 -18.35
C LEU A 143 -10.38 2.34 -19.60
N ASN A 144 -11.50 3.03 -19.40
CA ASN A 144 -12.45 3.30 -20.46
C ASN A 144 -11.95 4.37 -21.44
N ASP A 145 -11.22 5.37 -20.94
CA ASP A 145 -10.67 6.46 -21.74
C ASP A 145 -9.14 6.39 -21.76
N SER A 146 -8.57 6.57 -22.94
CA SER A 146 -7.12 6.59 -23.12
C SER A 146 -6.43 7.78 -22.45
N SER A 147 -7.14 8.89 -22.26
CA SER A 147 -6.61 10.07 -21.56
C SER A 147 -6.39 9.82 -20.06
N ASP A 148 -7.15 8.89 -19.46
CA ASP A 148 -7.05 8.57 -18.04
C ASP A 148 -5.70 7.92 -17.67
N TYR A 149 -5.08 7.18 -18.59
CA TYR A 149 -3.74 6.65 -18.37
C TYR A 149 -2.70 7.76 -18.15
N ALA A 150 -2.82 8.85 -18.91
CA ALA A 150 -1.92 10.00 -18.78
C ALA A 150 -2.15 10.75 -17.47
N ASN A 151 -3.37 10.76 -16.93
CA ASN A 151 -3.69 11.38 -15.63
C ASN A 151 -2.99 10.64 -14.48
N VAL A 152 -2.82 9.31 -14.58
CA VAL A 152 -2.20 8.50 -13.53
C VAL A 152 -0.69 8.35 -13.74
N LEU A 153 -0.27 7.98 -14.95
CA LEU A 153 1.13 7.61 -15.25
C LEU A 153 1.94 8.73 -15.91
N GLY A 154 1.29 9.86 -16.23
CA GLY A 154 1.86 10.90 -17.08
C GLY A 154 1.96 10.45 -18.54
N ASN A 155 2.96 10.92 -19.26
CA ASN A 155 3.11 10.53 -20.66
C ASN A 155 3.36 9.02 -20.81
N VAL A 156 2.45 8.32 -21.49
CA VAL A 156 2.51 6.88 -21.76
C VAL A 156 3.03 6.55 -23.16
N ASN A 157 3.42 7.57 -23.94
CA ASN A 157 3.97 7.43 -25.31
C ASN A 157 3.10 6.58 -26.26
N GLY A 158 1.77 6.61 -26.09
CA GLY A 158 0.82 5.82 -26.87
C GLY A 158 0.76 4.33 -26.51
N THR A 159 1.40 3.91 -25.43
CA THR A 159 1.35 2.52 -24.93
C THR A 159 0.11 2.33 -24.06
N TYR A 160 -0.76 1.40 -24.46
CA TYR A 160 -1.98 1.04 -23.72
C TYR A 160 -2.03 -0.47 -23.53
N PRO A 161 -2.69 -0.97 -22.46
CA PRO A 161 -2.78 -2.41 -22.25
C PRO A 161 -3.63 -3.06 -23.32
N SER A 162 -3.23 -4.25 -23.75
CA SER A 162 -4.03 -5.06 -24.67
C SER A 162 -5.37 -5.43 -24.01
N LYS A 163 -6.43 -5.59 -24.85
CA LYS A 163 -7.80 -5.86 -24.38
C LYS A 163 -8.00 -7.28 -23.83
N TYR A 164 -7.05 -7.77 -23.02
CA TYR A 164 -7.16 -9.05 -22.32
C TYR A 164 -7.36 -8.80 -20.83
N LYS A 165 -8.28 -9.56 -20.24
CA LYS A 165 -8.57 -9.46 -18.80
C LYS A 165 -7.30 -9.70 -17.97
N GLY A 166 -7.03 -8.82 -17.02
CA GLY A 166 -5.88 -8.89 -16.13
C GLY A 166 -4.62 -8.20 -16.67
N ARG A 167 -4.64 -7.67 -17.91
CA ARG A 167 -3.53 -6.85 -18.40
C ARG A 167 -3.63 -5.41 -17.94
N GLY A 168 -2.47 -4.83 -17.70
CA GLY A 168 -2.32 -3.45 -17.31
C GLY A 168 -0.97 -2.91 -17.74
N ILE A 169 -0.75 -1.63 -17.44
CA ILE A 169 0.53 -0.95 -17.64
C ILE A 169 1.01 -0.32 -16.34
N PHE A 170 2.31 -0.21 -16.20
CA PHE A 170 2.96 0.61 -15.17
C PHE A 170 4.11 1.37 -15.82
N LYS A 171 4.59 2.41 -15.12
CA LYS A 171 5.70 3.22 -15.59
C LYS A 171 6.85 3.16 -14.59
N ASP A 172 8.02 2.90 -15.12
CA ASP A 172 9.30 3.04 -14.44
C ASP A 172 10.17 4.00 -15.27
N ASP A 173 11.28 3.57 -15.85
CA ASP A 173 12.06 4.31 -16.84
C ASP A 173 11.29 4.49 -18.16
N GLN A 174 10.49 3.51 -18.51
CA GLN A 174 9.54 3.51 -19.62
C GLN A 174 8.22 2.84 -19.21
N VAL A 175 7.25 2.82 -20.12
CA VAL A 175 5.96 2.17 -19.88
C VAL A 175 6.06 0.69 -20.23
N TYR A 176 5.66 -0.16 -19.30
CA TYR A 176 5.64 -1.62 -19.43
C TYR A 176 4.21 -2.14 -19.35
N GLU A 177 3.90 -3.13 -20.20
CA GLU A 177 2.68 -3.92 -20.06
C GLU A 177 2.95 -5.12 -19.16
N PHE A 178 1.97 -5.50 -18.30
CA PHE A 178 2.01 -6.69 -17.44
C PHE A 178 0.73 -7.50 -17.55
N GLN A 179 0.77 -8.73 -17.06
CA GLN A 179 -0.37 -9.63 -16.92
C GLN A 179 -0.25 -10.46 -15.64
#